data_a29376a7f4938757901b71a9a3ba7e15
#
_entry.id   a29376a7f4938757901b71a9a3ba7e15
#
_cell.length_a   1.000
_cell.length_b   1.000
_cell.length_c   1.000
_cell.angle_alpha   90.00
_cell.angle_beta   90.00
_cell.angle_gamma   90.00
#
_symmetry.space_group_name_H-M   'P 1'
#
loop_
_entity.id
_entity.type
_entity.pdbx_description
1 polymer ?
#
loop_
_entity_poly.entity_id
_entity_poly.type
_entity_poly.pdbx_seq_one_letter_code
_entity_poly.pdbx_strand_id
1 'polypeptide(L)'
;AALCLPKDKDVLIITKENTDECDSMLAQGGVCVLKDVNDFKCYFEDTMKAGHWENDPDSVRVMIESSQEVIGTLIDLGVDFDTDKDGKYDYTREGAHRRNRILHHKDETGKEITDTLLDIAKKKENITIVPKTTMIDFIEKDNVCQGIVCEDEYGEMGSILARDIILATGGLGGLFLNSTNYPHITGDSFALAIKHGVELKDINYIQIHPTTLYSKKNGRRFLISESVRGEGAILLNENGERFTDELQPRDVVTNAIVEEMKKFGTDHVYITLPTMTTEQAAKRFPNIFDACMEEGYDITKDKVPVTPAQHYMMGGIKTDLYGRTSMAHLYAAGET
;
A
#
# COMPACT_ATOMS: atom_id res chain seq x y z
N ALA A 1 -4.61 -8.02 -12.45
CA ALA A 1 -5.63 -8.97 -12.92
C ALA A 1 -5.97 -8.76 -14.40
N ALA A 2 -6.47 -7.59 -14.83
CA ALA A 2 -6.96 -7.33 -16.19
C ALA A 2 -5.96 -7.73 -17.30
N LEU A 3 -4.67 -7.39 -17.12
CA LEU A 3 -3.61 -7.71 -18.09
C LEU A 3 -3.28 -9.22 -18.21
N CYS A 4 -3.68 -10.01 -17.21
CA CYS A 4 -3.47 -11.45 -17.18
C CYS A 4 -4.63 -12.24 -17.81
N LEU A 5 -5.74 -11.57 -18.15
CA LEU A 5 -6.89 -12.23 -18.78
C LEU A 5 -6.65 -12.46 -20.29
N PRO A 6 -7.20 -13.55 -20.87
CA PRO A 6 -7.13 -13.80 -22.29
C PRO A 6 -7.72 -12.64 -23.11
N LYS A 7 -7.16 -12.39 -24.30
CA LYS A 7 -7.56 -11.28 -25.17
C LYS A 7 -9.01 -11.41 -25.73
N ASP A 8 -9.59 -12.60 -25.67
CA ASP A 8 -10.97 -12.87 -26.07
C ASP A 8 -11.99 -12.58 -24.95
N LYS A 9 -11.55 -12.06 -23.82
CA LYS A 9 -12.39 -11.62 -22.70
C LYS A 9 -12.46 -10.11 -22.65
N ASP A 10 -13.67 -9.58 -22.68
CA ASP A 10 -13.91 -8.16 -22.45
C ASP A 10 -13.74 -7.86 -20.95
N VAL A 11 -12.98 -6.83 -20.64
CA VAL A 11 -12.67 -6.38 -19.29
C VAL A 11 -13.12 -4.94 -19.13
N LEU A 12 -13.97 -4.69 -18.15
CA LEU A 12 -14.33 -3.34 -17.73
C LEU A 12 -13.72 -3.06 -16.36
N ILE A 13 -12.97 -1.99 -16.28
CA ILE A 13 -12.43 -1.45 -15.04
C ILE A 13 -13.19 -0.17 -14.71
N ILE A 14 -13.85 -0.12 -13.56
CA ILE A 14 -14.44 1.11 -13.03
C ILE A 14 -13.61 1.59 -11.84
N THR A 15 -13.54 2.90 -11.66
CA THR A 15 -12.88 3.52 -10.51
C THR A 15 -13.67 4.72 -10.01
N LYS A 16 -13.80 4.83 -8.69
CA LYS A 16 -14.60 5.85 -8.01
C LYS A 16 -14.12 7.27 -8.32
N GLU A 17 -12.81 7.45 -8.45
CA GLU A 17 -12.18 8.71 -8.84
C GLU A 17 -11.37 8.55 -10.14
N ASN A 18 -10.46 9.46 -10.46
CA ASN A 18 -9.55 9.31 -11.59
C ASN A 18 -8.60 8.11 -11.40
N THR A 19 -8.06 7.59 -12.48
CA THR A 19 -7.22 6.38 -12.46
C THR A 19 -5.91 6.52 -11.69
N ASP A 20 -5.43 7.75 -11.51
CA ASP A 20 -4.22 8.11 -10.75
C ASP A 20 -4.51 8.45 -9.29
N GLU A 21 -5.77 8.55 -8.89
CA GLU A 21 -6.19 8.80 -7.51
C GLU A 21 -6.43 7.49 -6.76
N CYS A 22 -5.39 6.69 -6.63
CA CYS A 22 -5.42 5.42 -5.87
C CYS A 22 -4.21 5.30 -4.95
N ASP A 23 -4.37 4.57 -3.84
CA ASP A 23 -3.29 4.42 -2.85
C ASP A 23 -2.07 3.68 -3.41
N SER A 24 -2.24 2.87 -4.46
CA SER A 24 -1.12 2.24 -5.16
C SER A 24 -0.15 3.26 -5.76
N MET A 25 -0.66 4.41 -6.27
CA MET A 25 0.17 5.52 -6.77
C MET A 25 0.99 6.19 -5.67
N LEU A 26 0.54 6.11 -4.42
CA LEU A 26 1.16 6.75 -3.27
C LEU A 26 2.23 5.89 -2.59
N ALA A 27 2.37 4.63 -2.97
CA ALA A 27 3.29 3.70 -2.32
C ALA A 27 4.76 4.08 -2.59
N GLN A 28 5.44 4.53 -1.54
CA GLN A 28 6.83 5.02 -1.59
C GLN A 28 7.87 3.93 -1.38
N GLY A 29 7.50 2.87 -0.65
CA GLY A 29 8.38 1.73 -0.37
C GLY A 29 8.63 0.87 -1.59
N GLY A 30 9.26 -0.28 -1.39
CA GLY A 30 9.53 -1.21 -2.47
C GLY A 30 8.69 -2.48 -2.41
N VAL A 31 9.00 -3.40 -3.29
CA VAL A 31 8.34 -4.71 -3.41
C VAL A 31 9.32 -5.80 -3.03
N CYS A 32 8.92 -6.67 -2.08
CA CYS A 32 9.73 -7.80 -1.66
C CYS A 32 9.76 -8.90 -2.73
N VAL A 33 10.92 -9.51 -2.95
CA VAL A 33 11.09 -10.62 -3.87
C VAL A 33 11.98 -11.71 -3.26
N LEU A 34 11.68 -12.96 -3.53
CA LEU A 34 12.56 -14.08 -3.20
C LEU A 34 13.79 -14.05 -4.10
N LYS A 35 14.94 -13.63 -3.59
CA LYS A 35 16.18 -13.50 -4.37
C LYS A 35 16.72 -14.85 -4.82
N ASP A 36 16.74 -15.80 -3.92
CA ASP A 36 17.19 -17.17 -4.15
C ASP A 36 16.52 -18.14 -3.17
N VAL A 37 16.59 -19.44 -3.45
CA VAL A 37 15.94 -20.49 -2.64
C VAL A 37 16.42 -20.51 -1.18
N ASN A 38 17.65 -20.06 -0.91
CA ASN A 38 18.20 -20.03 0.46
C ASN A 38 17.62 -18.87 1.29
N ASP A 39 16.99 -17.90 0.65
CA ASP A 39 16.31 -16.79 1.36
C ASP A 39 14.88 -17.14 1.79
N PHE A 40 14.27 -18.19 1.23
CA PHE A 40 12.88 -18.56 1.53
C PHE A 40 12.59 -18.65 3.02
N LYS A 41 13.40 -19.44 3.74
CA LYS A 41 13.20 -19.63 5.19
C LYS A 41 13.29 -18.32 5.97
N CYS A 42 14.27 -17.49 5.65
CA CYS A 42 14.46 -16.20 6.30
C CYS A 42 13.31 -15.24 5.98
N TYR A 43 12.87 -15.19 4.72
CA TYR A 43 11.76 -14.35 4.30
C TYR A 43 10.44 -14.78 4.95
N PHE A 44 10.16 -16.09 4.97
CA PHE A 44 8.98 -16.65 5.62
C PHE A 44 8.95 -16.31 7.13
N GLU A 45 10.06 -16.56 7.85
CA GLU A 45 10.15 -16.25 9.27
C GLU A 45 10.01 -14.75 9.56
N ASP A 46 10.63 -13.87 8.73
CA ASP A 46 10.51 -12.42 8.87
C ASP A 46 9.06 -11.98 8.74
N THR A 47 8.35 -12.49 7.71
CA THR A 47 6.94 -12.19 7.46
C THR A 47 6.03 -12.69 8.59
N MET A 48 6.19 -13.95 9.01
CA MET A 48 5.40 -14.53 10.11
C MET A 48 5.62 -13.77 11.42
N LYS A 49 6.88 -13.42 11.72
CA LYS A 49 7.23 -12.66 12.93
C LYS A 49 6.64 -11.23 12.89
N ALA A 50 6.69 -10.56 11.75
CA ALA A 50 6.11 -9.22 11.59
C ALA A 50 4.60 -9.20 11.82
N GLY A 51 3.91 -10.27 11.46
CA GLY A 51 2.48 -10.47 11.74
C GLY A 51 2.19 -11.21 13.04
N HIS A 52 3.13 -11.23 14.01
CA HIS A 52 2.96 -11.88 15.32
C HIS A 52 2.55 -13.36 15.25
N TRP A 53 2.87 -14.05 14.15
CA TRP A 53 2.51 -15.44 13.86
C TRP A 53 1.01 -15.67 13.67
N GLU A 54 0.22 -14.62 13.46
CA GLU A 54 -1.21 -14.71 13.16
C GLU A 54 -1.51 -14.82 11.66
N ASN A 55 -0.51 -14.63 10.81
CA ASN A 55 -0.60 -14.79 9.36
C ASN A 55 -1.02 -16.23 9.00
N ASP A 56 -1.77 -16.36 7.92
CA ASP A 56 -2.00 -17.65 7.27
C ASP A 56 -0.69 -18.14 6.62
N PRO A 57 -0.10 -19.27 7.08
CA PRO A 57 1.20 -19.73 6.58
C PRO A 57 1.17 -20.14 5.10
N ASP A 58 0.04 -20.62 4.58
CA ASP A 58 -0.09 -21.04 3.19
C ASP A 58 -0.17 -19.81 2.28
N SER A 59 -0.88 -18.77 2.69
CA SER A 59 -0.90 -17.48 2.00
C SER A 59 0.49 -16.84 1.95
N VAL A 60 1.23 -16.85 3.05
CA VAL A 60 2.62 -16.35 3.10
C VAL A 60 3.52 -17.16 2.16
N ARG A 61 3.38 -18.48 2.13
CA ARG A 61 4.13 -19.35 1.20
C ARG A 61 3.86 -18.99 -0.25
N VAL A 62 2.59 -18.91 -0.66
CA VAL A 62 2.18 -18.55 -2.02
C VAL A 62 2.74 -17.18 -2.41
N MET A 63 2.63 -16.17 -1.54
CA MET A 63 3.18 -14.84 -1.77
C MET A 63 4.68 -14.88 -2.06
N ILE A 64 5.46 -15.60 -1.25
CA ILE A 64 6.92 -15.68 -1.39
C ILE A 64 7.31 -16.46 -2.67
N GLU A 65 6.71 -17.64 -2.89
CA GLU A 65 7.04 -18.51 -4.01
C GLU A 65 6.69 -17.87 -5.36
N SER A 66 5.58 -17.13 -5.45
CA SER A 66 5.16 -16.45 -6.67
C SER A 66 5.90 -15.13 -6.94
N SER A 67 6.60 -14.58 -5.95
CA SER A 67 7.19 -13.24 -6.04
C SER A 67 8.18 -13.08 -7.19
N GLN A 68 8.98 -14.10 -7.52
CA GLN A 68 9.93 -14.05 -8.64
C GLN A 68 9.23 -13.95 -10.00
N GLU A 69 8.16 -14.73 -10.19
CA GLU A 69 7.37 -14.72 -11.43
C GLU A 69 6.64 -13.38 -11.59
N VAL A 70 6.05 -12.88 -10.51
CA VAL A 70 5.34 -11.58 -10.51
C VAL A 70 6.30 -10.44 -10.83
N ILE A 71 7.45 -10.37 -10.18
CA ILE A 71 8.46 -9.33 -10.44
C ILE A 71 9.02 -9.44 -11.85
N GLY A 72 9.32 -10.67 -12.32
CA GLY A 72 9.73 -10.90 -13.71
C GLY A 72 8.70 -10.38 -14.70
N THR A 73 7.42 -10.64 -14.47
CA THR A 73 6.32 -10.12 -15.29
C THR A 73 6.27 -8.58 -15.28
N LEU A 74 6.45 -7.92 -14.14
CA LEU A 74 6.49 -6.46 -14.07
C LEU A 74 7.65 -5.88 -14.88
N ILE A 75 8.84 -6.49 -14.79
CA ILE A 75 10.02 -6.09 -15.56
C ILE A 75 9.78 -6.28 -17.06
N ASP A 76 9.22 -7.42 -17.47
CA ASP A 76 8.89 -7.71 -18.87
C ASP A 76 7.84 -6.73 -19.43
N LEU A 77 6.96 -6.21 -18.58
CA LEU A 77 6.01 -5.16 -18.91
C LEU A 77 6.62 -3.76 -18.93
N GLY A 78 7.88 -3.60 -18.52
CA GLY A 78 8.61 -2.35 -18.62
C GLY A 78 8.67 -1.52 -17.33
N VAL A 79 8.31 -2.10 -16.18
CA VAL A 79 8.50 -1.43 -14.88
C VAL A 79 10.01 -1.27 -14.63
N ASP A 80 10.43 -0.05 -14.34
CA ASP A 80 11.82 0.32 -14.09
C ASP A 80 12.14 0.31 -12.60
N PHE A 81 12.94 -0.68 -12.18
CA PHE A 81 13.49 -0.74 -10.82
C PHE A 81 14.92 -0.20 -10.80
N ASP A 82 15.27 0.49 -9.72
CA ASP A 82 16.61 1.06 -9.55
C ASP A 82 17.71 0.00 -9.65
N THR A 83 18.82 0.39 -10.27
CA THR A 83 20.00 -0.46 -10.45
C THR A 83 21.22 0.18 -9.81
N ASP A 84 22.17 -0.65 -9.37
CA ASP A 84 23.47 -0.23 -8.91
C ASP A 84 24.37 0.25 -10.08
N LYS A 85 25.58 0.71 -9.76
CA LYS A 85 26.57 1.16 -10.75
C LYS A 85 27.02 0.09 -11.76
N ASP A 86 26.79 -1.17 -11.44
CA ASP A 86 27.15 -2.32 -12.29
C ASP A 86 25.94 -2.79 -13.12
N GLY A 87 24.80 -2.07 -13.06
CA GLY A 87 23.58 -2.37 -13.79
C GLY A 87 22.77 -3.55 -13.20
N LYS A 88 23.05 -3.97 -11.98
CA LYS A 88 22.29 -4.97 -11.25
C LYS A 88 21.23 -4.30 -10.40
N TYR A 89 20.10 -4.97 -10.19
CA TYR A 89 19.04 -4.44 -9.32
C TYR A 89 19.56 -4.10 -7.95
N ASP A 90 19.26 -2.90 -7.51
CA ASP A 90 19.58 -2.40 -6.18
C ASP A 90 18.53 -2.88 -5.17
N TYR A 91 18.95 -3.76 -4.26
CA TYR A 91 18.08 -4.32 -3.24
C TYR A 91 18.29 -3.62 -1.92
N THR A 92 17.23 -3.03 -1.39
CA THR A 92 17.23 -2.42 -0.07
C THR A 92 16.58 -3.31 0.99
N ARG A 93 16.59 -2.83 2.22
CA ARG A 93 15.99 -3.45 3.39
C ARG A 93 15.14 -2.42 4.14
N GLU A 94 13.96 -2.84 4.55
CA GLU A 94 13.09 -2.07 5.44
C GLU A 94 12.95 -2.78 6.80
N GLY A 95 12.21 -2.19 7.73
CA GLY A 95 11.97 -2.75 9.05
C GLY A 95 11.41 -4.18 8.99
N ALA A 96 11.69 -4.96 10.02
CA ALA A 96 11.37 -6.39 10.14
C ALA A 96 12.09 -7.34 9.16
N HIS A 97 12.80 -6.85 8.16
CA HIS A 97 13.59 -7.68 7.24
C HIS A 97 15.03 -7.88 7.72
N ARG A 98 15.51 -9.10 7.73
CA ARG A 98 16.91 -9.45 8.04
C ARG A 98 17.85 -9.40 6.84
N ARG A 99 17.30 -9.37 5.60
CA ARG A 99 18.07 -9.36 4.34
C ARG A 99 17.54 -8.32 3.36
N ASN A 100 18.43 -7.84 2.49
CA ASN A 100 18.06 -6.98 1.38
C ASN A 100 17.34 -7.80 0.31
N ARG A 101 16.04 -7.61 0.15
CA ARG A 101 15.18 -8.30 -0.83
C ARG A 101 14.11 -7.41 -1.44
N ILE A 102 14.21 -6.10 -1.23
CA ILE A 102 13.21 -5.13 -1.65
C ILE A 102 13.71 -4.40 -2.87
N LEU A 103 13.00 -4.55 -3.99
CA LEU A 103 13.19 -3.75 -5.19
C LEU A 103 12.41 -2.45 -5.07
N HIS A 104 12.92 -1.37 -5.60
CA HIS A 104 12.31 -0.05 -5.51
C HIS A 104 12.60 0.79 -6.77
N HIS A 105 11.83 1.84 -6.96
CA HIS A 105 12.13 2.95 -7.86
C HIS A 105 12.11 4.23 -7.01
N LYS A 106 13.27 4.73 -6.61
CA LYS A 106 13.41 5.88 -5.68
C LYS A 106 12.49 5.75 -4.45
N ASP A 107 11.59 6.74 -4.22
CA ASP A 107 10.49 6.73 -3.25
C ASP A 107 9.11 6.83 -3.94
N GLU A 108 9.00 6.30 -5.16
CA GLU A 108 7.78 6.34 -5.99
C GLU A 108 7.49 4.99 -6.68
N THR A 109 7.89 3.89 -6.05
CA THR A 109 7.76 2.53 -6.62
C THR A 109 6.33 2.20 -7.03
N GLY A 110 5.34 2.58 -6.21
CA GLY A 110 3.94 2.35 -6.52
C GLY A 110 3.47 3.12 -7.74
N LYS A 111 3.92 4.36 -7.88
CA LYS A 111 3.63 5.20 -9.05
C LYS A 111 4.21 4.58 -10.32
N GLU A 112 5.49 4.18 -10.31
CA GLU A 112 6.15 3.55 -11.44
C GLU A 112 5.40 2.29 -11.91
N ILE A 113 5.06 1.39 -10.98
CA ILE A 113 4.30 0.17 -11.30
C ILE A 113 2.92 0.51 -11.85
N THR A 114 2.19 1.41 -11.20
CA THR A 114 0.80 1.72 -11.54
C THR A 114 0.69 2.43 -12.88
N ASP A 115 1.53 3.44 -13.14
CA ASP A 115 1.57 4.16 -14.42
C ASP A 115 1.90 3.20 -15.57
N THR A 116 2.93 2.37 -15.43
CA THR A 116 3.32 1.39 -16.44
C THR A 116 2.17 0.43 -16.77
N LEU A 117 1.52 -0.14 -15.75
CA LEU A 117 0.42 -1.09 -15.95
C LEU A 117 -0.83 -0.42 -16.54
N LEU A 118 -1.16 0.80 -16.10
CA LEU A 118 -2.28 1.57 -16.66
C LEU A 118 -2.05 1.94 -18.12
N ASP A 119 -0.84 2.36 -18.46
CA ASP A 119 -0.49 2.70 -19.86
C ASP A 119 -0.59 1.51 -20.80
N ILE A 120 -0.26 0.32 -20.31
CA ILE A 120 -0.44 -0.92 -21.07
C ILE A 120 -1.92 -1.26 -21.17
N ALA A 121 -2.67 -1.17 -20.07
CA ALA A 121 -4.09 -1.47 -20.05
C ALA A 121 -4.88 -0.58 -21.00
N LYS A 122 -4.61 0.73 -21.03
CA LYS A 122 -5.22 1.71 -21.96
C LYS A 122 -4.99 1.40 -23.44
N LYS A 123 -3.93 0.64 -23.77
CA LYS A 123 -3.58 0.25 -25.15
C LYS A 123 -4.21 -1.09 -25.58
N LYS A 124 -4.87 -1.82 -24.66
CA LYS A 124 -5.50 -3.10 -24.95
C LYS A 124 -6.92 -2.91 -25.45
N GLU A 125 -7.25 -3.45 -26.63
CA GLU A 125 -8.58 -3.32 -27.24
C GLU A 125 -9.70 -3.98 -26.42
N ASN A 126 -9.35 -5.01 -25.66
CA ASN A 126 -10.33 -5.75 -24.81
C ASN A 126 -10.45 -5.18 -23.38
N ILE A 127 -9.79 -4.07 -23.05
CA ILE A 127 -9.87 -3.44 -21.73
C ILE A 127 -10.48 -2.05 -21.88
N THR A 128 -11.59 -1.81 -21.20
CA THR A 128 -12.22 -0.49 -21.09
C THR A 128 -12.06 0.02 -19.66
N ILE A 129 -11.64 1.27 -19.49
CA ILE A 129 -11.49 1.91 -18.17
C ILE A 129 -12.46 3.07 -18.09
N VAL A 130 -13.32 3.06 -17.07
CA VAL A 130 -14.34 4.09 -16.81
C VAL A 130 -14.07 4.71 -15.44
N PRO A 131 -13.47 5.90 -15.38
CA PRO A 131 -13.26 6.63 -14.13
C PRO A 131 -14.56 7.25 -13.62
N LYS A 132 -14.54 7.76 -12.38
CA LYS A 132 -15.64 8.46 -11.71
C LYS A 132 -16.96 7.68 -11.73
N THR A 133 -16.85 6.38 -11.52
CA THR A 133 -17.97 5.47 -11.45
C THR A 133 -17.90 4.69 -10.15
N THR A 134 -18.85 4.94 -9.27
CA THR A 134 -18.91 4.35 -7.92
C THR A 134 -19.78 3.10 -7.92
N MET A 135 -19.27 1.99 -7.40
CA MET A 135 -20.05 0.81 -7.13
C MET A 135 -20.98 1.06 -5.92
N ILE A 136 -22.29 0.94 -6.13
CA ILE A 136 -23.32 1.22 -5.12
C ILE A 136 -23.90 -0.07 -4.53
N ASP A 137 -24.00 -1.15 -5.32
CA ASP A 137 -24.55 -2.41 -4.85
C ASP A 137 -24.09 -3.59 -5.72
N PHE A 138 -24.27 -4.82 -5.20
CA PHE A 138 -24.19 -6.04 -6.00
C PHE A 138 -25.54 -6.38 -6.61
N ILE A 139 -25.53 -6.92 -7.82
CA ILE A 139 -26.67 -7.63 -8.43
C ILE A 139 -26.43 -9.11 -8.13
N GLU A 140 -27.15 -9.66 -7.16
CA GLU A 140 -26.97 -11.05 -6.74
C GLU A 140 -28.30 -11.82 -6.77
N LYS A 141 -28.17 -13.12 -6.96
CA LYS A 141 -29.26 -14.05 -6.81
C LYS A 141 -28.74 -15.41 -6.34
N ASP A 142 -29.34 -15.95 -5.29
CA ASP A 142 -29.01 -17.26 -4.74
C ASP A 142 -27.50 -17.42 -4.39
N ASN A 143 -26.92 -16.38 -3.82
CA ASN A 143 -25.48 -16.27 -3.47
C ASN A 143 -24.55 -16.32 -4.71
N VAL A 144 -25.02 -15.86 -5.85
CA VAL A 144 -24.25 -15.73 -7.10
C VAL A 144 -24.23 -14.27 -7.52
N CYS A 145 -23.05 -13.66 -7.60
CA CYS A 145 -22.89 -12.31 -8.12
C CYS A 145 -23.06 -12.32 -9.64
N GLN A 146 -23.94 -11.48 -10.15
CA GLN A 146 -24.26 -11.37 -11.58
C GLN A 146 -23.88 -10.02 -12.18
N GLY A 147 -23.49 -9.07 -11.33
CA GLY A 147 -23.18 -7.72 -11.74
C GLY A 147 -23.12 -6.75 -10.56
N ILE A 148 -23.07 -5.48 -10.90
CA ILE A 148 -23.09 -4.38 -9.94
C ILE A 148 -24.09 -3.31 -10.36
N VAL A 149 -24.62 -2.58 -9.39
CA VAL A 149 -25.24 -1.26 -9.58
C VAL A 149 -24.17 -0.22 -9.37
N CYS A 150 -24.09 0.75 -10.24
CA CYS A 150 -23.12 1.85 -10.14
C CYS A 150 -23.78 3.21 -10.36
N GLU A 151 -23.11 4.23 -9.92
CA GLU A 151 -23.46 5.64 -10.10
C GLU A 151 -22.29 6.37 -10.76
N ASP A 152 -22.57 7.17 -11.78
CA ASP A 152 -21.56 7.98 -12.46
C ASP A 152 -21.35 9.36 -11.80
N GLU A 153 -20.46 10.18 -12.36
CA GLU A 153 -20.15 11.52 -11.85
C GLU A 153 -21.32 12.51 -11.92
N TYR A 154 -22.39 12.19 -12.67
CA TYR A 154 -23.61 13.00 -12.80
C TYR A 154 -24.73 12.55 -11.86
N GLY A 155 -24.50 11.48 -11.07
CA GLY A 155 -25.51 10.86 -10.21
C GLY A 155 -26.49 9.96 -10.95
N GLU A 156 -26.17 9.58 -12.20
CA GLU A 156 -27.00 8.64 -12.96
C GLU A 156 -26.68 7.20 -12.54
N MET A 157 -27.76 6.47 -12.19
CA MET A 157 -27.67 5.07 -11.78
C MET A 157 -27.67 4.14 -12.98
N GLY A 158 -26.73 3.18 -12.98
CA GLY A 158 -26.62 2.16 -14.01
C GLY A 158 -26.42 0.75 -13.45
N SER A 159 -26.59 -0.25 -14.30
CA SER A 159 -26.30 -1.65 -13.97
C SER A 159 -25.27 -2.20 -14.95
N ILE A 160 -24.27 -2.88 -14.43
CA ILE A 160 -23.25 -3.58 -15.22
C ILE A 160 -23.38 -5.06 -14.91
N LEU A 161 -23.77 -5.84 -15.91
CA LEU A 161 -23.80 -7.29 -15.80
C LEU A 161 -22.44 -7.86 -16.24
N ALA A 162 -21.91 -8.75 -15.43
CA ALA A 162 -20.63 -9.42 -15.73
C ALA A 162 -20.68 -10.85 -15.24
N ARG A 163 -19.93 -11.72 -15.91
CA ARG A 163 -19.81 -13.11 -15.50
C ARG A 163 -19.05 -13.25 -14.18
N ASP A 164 -17.97 -12.51 -14.04
CA ASP A 164 -17.10 -12.54 -12.87
C ASP A 164 -16.76 -11.09 -12.47
N ILE A 165 -16.74 -10.82 -11.16
CA ILE A 165 -16.42 -9.52 -10.60
C ILE A 165 -15.22 -9.65 -9.67
N ILE A 166 -14.25 -8.76 -9.85
CA ILE A 166 -13.06 -8.69 -9.01
C ILE A 166 -13.08 -7.38 -8.25
N LEU A 167 -13.21 -7.45 -6.94
CA LEU A 167 -13.08 -6.32 -6.04
C LEU A 167 -11.60 -6.00 -5.81
N ALA A 168 -11.22 -4.76 -6.07
CA ALA A 168 -9.89 -4.22 -5.82
C ALA A 168 -10.04 -2.76 -5.35
N THR A 169 -10.95 -2.56 -4.38
CA THR A 169 -11.53 -1.26 -4.02
C THR A 169 -10.69 -0.46 -3.03
N GLY A 170 -9.57 -1.01 -2.58
CA GLY A 170 -8.79 -0.44 -1.50
C GLY A 170 -9.44 -0.66 -0.13
N GLY A 171 -8.82 -0.14 0.91
CA GLY A 171 -9.22 -0.29 2.30
C GLY A 171 -10.32 0.68 2.73
N LEU A 172 -10.15 1.24 3.93
CA LEU A 172 -11.12 2.16 4.55
C LEU A 172 -10.44 3.37 5.21
N GLY A 173 -9.23 3.71 4.78
CA GLY A 173 -8.42 4.75 5.42
C GLY A 173 -9.02 6.14 5.39
N GLY A 174 -9.88 6.45 4.41
CA GLY A 174 -10.62 7.70 4.33
C GLY A 174 -11.61 7.95 5.47
N LEU A 175 -11.92 6.92 6.28
CA LEU A 175 -12.75 7.05 7.49
C LEU A 175 -11.96 7.60 8.70
N PHE A 176 -10.63 7.67 8.63
CA PHE A 176 -9.78 8.12 9.72
C PHE A 176 -9.39 9.59 9.57
N LEU A 177 -9.42 10.34 10.66
CA LEU A 177 -9.01 11.74 10.69
C LEU A 177 -7.54 11.94 10.27
N ASN A 178 -6.66 11.04 10.71
CA ASN A 178 -5.27 11.01 10.32
C ASN A 178 -5.00 9.74 9.51
N SER A 179 -4.86 9.88 8.21
CA SER A 179 -4.63 8.78 7.29
C SER A 179 -3.67 9.18 6.17
N THR A 180 -2.93 8.21 5.68
CA THR A 180 -2.09 8.35 4.47
C THR A 180 -2.88 8.05 3.20
N ASN A 181 -4.09 7.49 3.31
CA ASN A 181 -4.92 7.10 2.19
C ASN A 181 -5.72 8.28 1.62
N TYR A 182 -6.20 8.15 0.41
CA TYR A 182 -7.12 9.11 -0.17
C TYR A 182 -8.46 9.14 0.61
N PRO A 183 -9.09 10.32 0.77
CA PRO A 183 -10.34 10.46 1.53
C PRO A 183 -11.52 9.67 0.95
N HIS A 184 -11.51 9.36 -0.35
CA HIS A 184 -12.57 8.60 -1.01
C HIS A 184 -12.47 7.08 -0.78
N ILE A 185 -11.40 6.57 -0.19
CA ILE A 185 -11.23 5.16 0.17
C ILE A 185 -11.99 4.90 1.47
N THR A 186 -13.27 4.56 1.37
CA THR A 186 -14.22 4.56 2.48
C THR A 186 -14.76 3.17 2.86
N GLY A 187 -14.16 2.09 2.32
CA GLY A 187 -14.55 0.72 2.67
C GLY A 187 -15.87 0.28 2.05
N ASP A 188 -16.20 0.78 0.86
CA ASP A 188 -17.49 0.54 0.20
C ASP A 188 -17.74 -0.96 -0.01
N SER A 189 -16.72 -1.72 -0.42
CA SER A 189 -16.83 -3.18 -0.59
C SER A 189 -17.13 -3.92 0.72
N PHE A 190 -16.61 -3.42 1.87
CA PHE A 190 -16.90 -4.03 3.18
C PHE A 190 -18.35 -3.82 3.57
N ALA A 191 -18.90 -2.63 3.32
CA ALA A 191 -20.31 -2.33 3.57
C ALA A 191 -21.22 -3.25 2.72
N LEU A 192 -20.88 -3.42 1.43
CA LEU A 192 -21.62 -4.30 0.54
C LEU A 192 -21.46 -5.78 0.92
N ALA A 193 -20.27 -6.20 1.33
CA ALA A 193 -20.03 -7.54 1.83
C ALA A 193 -20.93 -7.86 3.03
N ILE A 194 -21.00 -6.95 4.02
CA ILE A 194 -21.90 -7.09 5.17
C ILE A 194 -23.36 -7.17 4.73
N LYS A 195 -23.78 -6.28 3.83
CA LYS A 195 -25.17 -6.22 3.32
C LYS A 195 -25.61 -7.52 2.66
N HIS A 196 -24.73 -8.15 1.88
CA HIS A 196 -25.00 -9.36 1.10
C HIS A 196 -24.51 -10.66 1.74
N GLY A 197 -24.03 -10.62 3.00
CA GLY A 197 -23.56 -11.80 3.73
C GLY A 197 -22.27 -12.43 3.19
N VAL A 198 -21.44 -11.66 2.48
CA VAL A 198 -20.10 -12.08 2.09
C VAL A 198 -19.18 -12.09 3.31
N GLU A 199 -18.44 -13.16 3.51
CA GLU A 199 -17.58 -13.32 4.69
C GLU A 199 -16.45 -12.29 4.72
N LEU A 200 -16.27 -11.68 5.90
CA LEU A 200 -15.14 -10.80 6.24
C LEU A 200 -14.22 -11.49 7.25
N LYS A 201 -12.93 -11.10 7.25
CA LYS A 201 -11.93 -11.60 8.19
C LYS A 201 -11.09 -10.45 8.72
N ASP A 202 -10.82 -10.46 10.03
CA ASP A 202 -9.85 -9.58 10.71
C ASP A 202 -10.06 -8.07 10.45
N ILE A 203 -11.30 -7.61 10.29
CA ILE A 203 -11.66 -6.21 9.94
C ILE A 203 -11.26 -5.17 11.00
N ASN A 204 -10.85 -5.61 12.18
CA ASN A 204 -10.30 -4.78 13.25
C ASN A 204 -8.78 -4.59 13.13
N TYR A 205 -8.10 -5.25 12.19
CA TYR A 205 -6.65 -5.16 12.01
C TYR A 205 -6.30 -3.97 11.11
N ILE A 206 -6.13 -2.82 11.76
CA ILE A 206 -5.74 -1.58 11.12
C ILE A 206 -4.27 -1.31 11.43
N GLN A 207 -3.43 -1.18 10.40
CA GLN A 207 -2.04 -0.81 10.59
C GLN A 207 -1.89 0.70 10.70
N ILE A 208 -1.20 1.14 11.76
CA ILE A 208 -0.79 2.53 11.93
C ILE A 208 0.66 2.66 11.47
N HIS A 209 0.91 3.58 10.55
CA HIS A 209 2.29 3.91 10.18
C HIS A 209 2.87 4.90 11.20
N PRO A 210 4.08 4.65 11.73
CA PRO A 210 4.66 5.45 12.80
C PRO A 210 5.04 6.87 12.36
N THR A 211 5.43 7.05 11.10
CA THR A 211 6.05 8.30 10.63
C THR A 211 5.31 8.90 9.43
N THR A 212 4.39 9.81 9.71
CA THR A 212 3.81 10.70 8.71
C THR A 212 4.18 12.14 9.06
N LEU A 213 4.37 12.98 8.05
CA LEU A 213 4.71 14.39 8.26
C LEU A 213 3.58 15.07 9.05
N TYR A 214 3.94 15.61 10.21
CA TYR A 214 2.98 16.34 11.03
C TYR A 214 2.72 17.73 10.43
N SER A 215 1.48 18.02 10.15
CA SER A 215 1.03 19.33 9.67
C SER A 215 -0.31 19.67 10.32
N LYS A 216 -0.51 20.96 10.61
CA LYS A 216 -1.80 21.48 11.09
C LYS A 216 -2.82 21.64 9.96
N LYS A 217 -2.42 21.45 8.71
CA LYS A 217 -3.31 21.46 7.55
C LYS A 217 -4.23 20.23 7.58
N ASN A 218 -5.48 20.44 7.18
CA ASN A 218 -6.42 19.33 6.98
C ASN A 218 -6.06 18.56 5.70
N GLY A 219 -6.39 17.27 5.68
CA GLY A 219 -6.22 16.43 4.51
C GLY A 219 -5.38 15.18 4.81
N ARG A 220 -5.02 14.49 3.73
CA ARG A 220 -4.20 13.30 3.78
C ARG A 220 -2.82 13.61 4.39
N ARG A 221 -2.36 12.73 5.28
CA ARG A 221 -1.01 12.84 5.85
C ARG A 221 0.02 12.36 4.85
N PHE A 222 1.06 13.15 4.64
CA PHE A 222 2.16 12.74 3.78
C PHE A 222 3.00 11.66 4.48
N LEU A 223 3.24 10.54 3.79
CA LEU A 223 4.02 9.43 4.32
C LEU A 223 5.52 9.76 4.29
N ILE A 224 6.21 9.63 5.43
CA ILE A 224 7.67 9.49 5.45
C ILE A 224 7.95 8.00 5.59
N SER A 225 8.31 7.39 4.46
CA SER A 225 8.43 5.95 4.28
C SER A 225 9.37 5.29 5.29
N GLU A 226 9.12 4.01 5.54
CA GLU A 226 9.99 3.16 6.34
C GLU A 226 11.40 3.02 5.75
N SER A 227 11.54 3.13 4.43
CA SER A 227 12.84 3.11 3.76
C SER A 227 13.78 4.22 4.25
N VAL A 228 13.25 5.39 4.65
CA VAL A 228 14.05 6.46 5.26
C VAL A 228 14.69 6.01 6.59
N ARG A 229 13.93 5.25 7.40
CA ARG A 229 14.46 4.62 8.63
C ARG A 229 15.45 3.50 8.30
N GLY A 230 15.20 2.75 7.23
CA GLY A 230 16.13 1.74 6.70
C GLY A 230 17.48 2.30 6.27
N GLU A 231 17.52 3.54 5.80
CA GLU A 231 18.73 4.28 5.41
C GLU A 231 19.39 5.03 6.60
N GLY A 232 18.86 4.85 7.81
CA GLY A 232 19.49 5.34 9.05
C GLY A 232 18.89 6.62 9.63
N ALA A 233 17.66 6.96 9.27
CA ALA A 233 16.96 8.01 10.01
C ALA A 233 16.66 7.57 11.44
N ILE A 234 16.71 8.53 12.36
CA ILE A 234 16.48 8.33 13.79
C ILE A 234 15.28 9.13 14.28
N LEU A 235 14.60 8.58 15.27
CA LEU A 235 13.48 9.22 15.96
C LEU A 235 13.95 9.91 17.23
N LEU A 236 13.53 11.16 17.41
CA LEU A 236 13.89 12.00 18.53
C LEU A 236 12.65 12.50 19.27
N ASN A 237 12.72 12.51 20.59
CA ASN A 237 11.70 13.13 21.43
C ASN A 237 11.88 14.67 21.49
N GLU A 238 11.05 15.34 22.29
CA GLU A 238 11.06 16.79 22.46
C GLU A 238 12.43 17.31 22.97
N ASN A 239 13.14 16.53 23.79
CA ASN A 239 14.48 16.86 24.27
C ASN A 239 15.56 16.63 23.22
N GLY A 240 15.24 16.00 22.06
CA GLY A 240 16.24 15.61 21.06
C GLY A 240 16.96 14.31 21.38
N GLU A 241 16.39 13.46 22.21
CA GLU A 241 16.93 12.16 22.59
C GLU A 241 16.30 11.05 21.76
N ARG A 242 17.11 10.11 21.28
CA ARG A 242 16.62 8.89 20.61
C ARG A 242 15.96 7.98 21.64
N PHE A 243 14.76 7.47 21.36
CA PHE A 243 13.95 6.76 22.35
C PHE A 243 13.55 5.33 21.92
N THR A 244 13.82 4.92 20.67
CA THR A 244 13.48 3.59 20.16
C THR A 244 14.49 3.09 19.15
N ASP A 245 14.40 1.79 18.81
CA ASP A 245 15.05 1.23 17.62
C ASP A 245 14.04 1.34 16.45
N GLU A 246 14.36 2.15 15.47
CA GLU A 246 13.50 2.52 14.35
C GLU A 246 13.22 1.37 13.37
N LEU A 247 13.98 0.27 13.45
CA LEU A 247 13.83 -0.90 12.60
C LEU A 247 12.97 -2.01 13.23
N GLN A 248 12.39 -1.76 14.41
CA GLN A 248 11.37 -2.63 14.98
C GLN A 248 10.09 -2.63 14.12
N PRO A 249 9.20 -3.64 14.28
CA PRO A 249 7.88 -3.63 13.66
C PRO A 249 7.11 -2.33 13.88
N ARG A 250 6.25 -1.97 12.92
CA ARG A 250 5.53 -0.67 12.89
C ARG A 250 4.71 -0.41 14.15
N ASP A 251 4.06 -1.41 14.69
CA ASP A 251 3.28 -1.32 15.92
C ASP A 251 4.15 -1.01 17.14
N VAL A 252 5.33 -1.62 17.24
CA VAL A 252 6.29 -1.36 18.32
C VAL A 252 6.79 0.09 18.25
N VAL A 253 7.20 0.55 17.06
CA VAL A 253 7.64 1.94 16.87
C VAL A 253 6.51 2.93 17.11
N THR A 254 5.31 2.64 16.62
CA THR A 254 4.11 3.47 16.86
C THR A 254 3.81 3.62 18.35
N ASN A 255 3.83 2.52 19.10
CA ASN A 255 3.59 2.56 20.55
C ASN A 255 4.66 3.39 21.27
N ALA A 256 5.94 3.25 20.92
CA ALA A 256 7.01 4.06 21.49
C ALA A 256 6.80 5.56 21.20
N ILE A 257 6.39 5.94 19.99
CA ILE A 257 6.06 7.32 19.65
C ILE A 257 4.89 7.83 20.47
N VAL A 258 3.81 7.07 20.58
CA VAL A 258 2.61 7.47 21.35
C VAL A 258 2.95 7.65 22.83
N GLU A 259 3.82 6.82 23.39
CA GLU A 259 4.29 6.96 24.77
C GLU A 259 5.11 8.25 24.97
N GLU A 260 6.03 8.57 24.06
CA GLU A 260 6.78 9.84 24.13
C GLU A 260 5.87 11.06 23.95
N MET A 261 4.92 11.03 23.01
CA MET A 261 3.94 12.09 22.81
C MET A 261 3.13 12.33 24.11
N LYS A 262 2.66 11.26 24.76
CA LYS A 262 1.95 11.36 26.06
C LYS A 262 2.82 11.94 27.16
N LYS A 263 4.07 11.50 27.26
CA LYS A 263 5.02 11.93 28.29
C LYS A 263 5.33 13.41 28.19
N PHE A 264 5.44 13.97 26.99
CA PHE A 264 5.75 15.39 26.77
C PHE A 264 4.50 16.24 26.51
N GLY A 265 3.31 15.65 26.36
CA GLY A 265 2.07 16.36 26.06
C GLY A 265 2.08 17.01 24.67
N THR A 266 2.72 16.35 23.69
CA THR A 266 2.86 16.82 22.30
C THR A 266 2.04 15.98 21.34
N ASP A 267 1.74 16.53 20.15
CA ASP A 267 1.03 15.85 19.08
C ASP A 267 1.96 15.19 18.05
N HIS A 268 3.27 15.25 18.27
CA HIS A 268 4.29 14.74 17.36
C HIS A 268 5.59 14.43 18.10
N VAL A 269 6.46 13.68 17.44
CA VAL A 269 7.90 13.52 17.72
C VAL A 269 8.68 13.99 16.50
N TYR A 270 9.97 13.77 16.44
CA TYR A 270 10.79 14.24 15.34
C TYR A 270 11.54 13.09 14.67
N ILE A 271 11.78 13.24 13.35
CA ILE A 271 12.67 12.36 12.58
C ILE A 271 13.78 13.21 11.93
N THR A 272 14.98 12.63 11.80
CA THR A 272 16.10 13.22 11.05
C THR A 272 16.92 12.14 10.38
N LEU A 273 17.55 12.45 9.24
CA LEU A 273 18.36 11.50 8.44
C LEU A 273 19.83 11.94 8.40
N PRO A 274 20.58 11.78 9.50
CA PRO A 274 21.94 12.28 9.62
C PRO A 274 22.98 11.48 8.83
N THR A 275 22.61 10.34 8.26
CA THR A 275 23.48 9.45 7.50
C THR A 275 23.68 9.87 6.05
N MET A 276 22.88 10.82 5.55
CA MET A 276 22.92 11.31 4.17
C MET A 276 23.25 12.80 4.09
N THR A 277 23.86 13.22 2.97
CA THR A 277 23.90 14.64 2.59
C THR A 277 22.55 15.06 1.99
N THR A 278 22.32 16.39 1.92
CA THR A 278 21.13 16.95 1.27
C THR A 278 20.95 16.43 -0.16
N GLU A 279 22.05 16.38 -0.94
CA GLU A 279 22.03 15.91 -2.33
C GLU A 279 21.72 14.41 -2.43
N GLN A 280 22.25 13.62 -1.48
CA GLN A 280 21.95 12.18 -1.43
C GLN A 280 20.48 11.92 -1.09
N ALA A 281 19.96 12.64 -0.09
CA ALA A 281 18.55 12.52 0.31
C ALA A 281 17.59 12.96 -0.82
N ALA A 282 17.86 14.09 -1.46
CA ALA A 282 17.06 14.57 -2.61
C ALA A 282 17.09 13.62 -3.80
N LYS A 283 18.21 12.92 -4.03
CA LYS A 283 18.31 11.92 -5.10
C LYS A 283 17.58 10.61 -4.76
N ARG A 284 17.72 10.12 -3.52
CA ARG A 284 17.19 8.82 -3.08
C ARG A 284 15.71 8.88 -2.75
N PHE A 285 15.25 10.00 -2.18
CA PHE A 285 13.90 10.23 -1.70
C PHE A 285 13.34 11.57 -2.20
N PRO A 286 13.23 11.78 -3.53
CA PRO A 286 12.86 13.08 -4.08
C PRO A 286 11.53 13.59 -3.54
N ASN A 287 10.48 12.78 -3.51
CA ASN A 287 9.16 13.20 -3.03
C ASN A 287 9.14 13.50 -1.53
N ILE A 288 9.82 12.67 -0.72
CA ILE A 288 9.91 12.90 0.73
C ILE A 288 10.72 14.14 1.03
N PHE A 289 11.84 14.33 0.33
CA PHE A 289 12.70 15.50 0.49
C PHE A 289 11.94 16.77 0.15
N ASP A 290 11.26 16.81 -1.00
CA ASP A 290 10.48 17.96 -1.45
C ASP A 290 9.33 18.28 -0.49
N ALA A 291 8.58 17.27 -0.03
CA ALA A 291 7.51 17.47 0.94
C ALA A 291 8.00 18.02 2.29
N CYS A 292 9.17 17.59 2.76
CA CYS A 292 9.80 18.16 3.96
C CYS A 292 10.23 19.61 3.71
N MET A 293 10.84 19.91 2.56
CA MET A 293 11.27 21.26 2.19
C MET A 293 10.08 22.21 2.03
N GLU A 294 8.94 21.79 1.51
CA GLU A 294 7.71 22.59 1.42
C GLU A 294 7.17 23.01 2.80
N GLU A 295 7.37 22.19 3.82
CA GLU A 295 7.05 22.54 5.21
C GLU A 295 8.22 23.24 5.94
N GLY A 296 9.33 23.52 5.23
CA GLY A 296 10.49 24.29 5.72
C GLY A 296 11.58 23.47 6.42
N TYR A 297 11.66 22.17 6.19
CA TYR A 297 12.61 21.28 6.85
C TYR A 297 13.54 20.57 5.86
N ASP A 298 14.85 20.63 6.07
CA ASP A 298 15.83 19.73 5.46
C ASP A 298 16.01 18.50 6.36
N ILE A 299 15.46 17.35 5.97
CA ILE A 299 15.44 16.12 6.79
C ILE A 299 16.86 15.65 7.19
N THR A 300 17.89 16.07 6.47
CA THR A 300 19.29 15.72 6.77
C THR A 300 19.91 16.61 7.86
N LYS A 301 19.29 17.75 8.16
CA LYS A 301 19.80 18.76 9.10
C LYS A 301 18.84 19.10 10.23
N ASP A 302 17.54 19.08 9.90
CA ASP A 302 16.50 19.54 10.78
C ASP A 302 15.79 18.39 11.49
N LYS A 303 15.08 18.70 12.56
CA LYS A 303 14.14 17.82 13.23
C LYS A 303 12.76 17.96 12.56
N VAL A 304 12.43 17.04 11.65
CA VAL A 304 11.14 17.03 10.94
C VAL A 304 10.06 16.49 11.87
N PRO A 305 8.98 17.22 12.14
CA PRO A 305 7.91 16.73 13.01
C PRO A 305 7.11 15.60 12.34
N VAL A 306 6.93 14.49 13.05
CA VAL A 306 6.18 13.31 12.56
C VAL A 306 5.19 12.80 13.59
N THR A 307 4.11 12.22 13.10
CA THR A 307 3.04 11.64 13.93
C THR A 307 2.53 10.33 13.32
N PRO A 308 2.04 9.39 14.15
CA PRO A 308 1.39 8.19 13.66
C PRO A 308 0.07 8.50 12.93
N ALA A 309 -0.22 7.74 11.87
CA ALA A 309 -1.47 7.82 11.14
C ALA A 309 -1.93 6.45 10.64
N GLN A 310 -3.23 6.28 10.43
CA GLN A 310 -3.74 5.10 9.73
C GLN A 310 -3.07 4.98 8.36
N HIS A 311 -2.72 3.75 7.98
CA HIS A 311 -1.98 3.52 6.74
C HIS A 311 -2.53 2.37 5.91
N TYR A 312 -2.86 1.22 6.54
CA TYR A 312 -3.22 0.01 5.82
C TYR A 312 -4.30 -0.79 6.54
N MET A 313 -5.27 -1.31 5.78
CA MET A 313 -6.26 -2.26 6.26
C MET A 313 -5.73 -3.67 6.02
N MET A 314 -5.41 -4.41 7.10
CA MET A 314 -4.84 -5.76 6.99
C MET A 314 -5.90 -6.84 6.84
N GLY A 315 -7.06 -6.67 7.44
CA GLY A 315 -8.23 -7.51 7.23
C GLY A 315 -9.01 -7.13 5.99
N GLY A 316 -10.17 -7.74 5.78
CA GLY A 316 -11.02 -7.43 4.65
C GLY A 316 -11.96 -8.56 4.24
N ILE A 317 -12.31 -8.63 2.98
CA ILE A 317 -13.11 -9.70 2.39
C ILE A 317 -12.30 -10.99 2.44
N LYS A 318 -12.89 -12.03 3.08
CA LYS A 318 -12.24 -13.32 3.20
C LYS A 318 -12.20 -14.03 1.84
N THR A 319 -11.01 -14.46 1.45
CA THR A 319 -10.78 -15.20 0.21
C THR A 319 -10.07 -16.52 0.45
N ASP A 320 -10.18 -17.43 -0.51
CA ASP A 320 -9.25 -18.54 -0.65
C ASP A 320 -7.94 -18.13 -1.35
N LEU A 321 -7.01 -19.05 -1.55
CA LEU A 321 -5.72 -18.79 -2.24
C LEU A 321 -5.86 -18.39 -3.72
N TYR A 322 -7.07 -18.48 -4.29
CA TYR A 322 -7.41 -18.09 -5.66
C TYR A 322 -8.20 -16.77 -5.73
N GLY A 323 -8.33 -16.06 -4.61
CA GLY A 323 -9.09 -14.82 -4.52
C GLY A 323 -10.61 -14.98 -4.54
N ARG A 324 -11.15 -16.20 -4.38
CA ARG A 324 -12.60 -16.45 -4.38
C ARG A 324 -13.18 -16.07 -3.04
N THR A 325 -14.29 -15.34 -3.05
CA THR A 325 -15.05 -15.01 -1.83
C THR A 325 -16.05 -16.10 -1.48
N SER A 326 -16.87 -15.90 -0.43
CA SER A 326 -18.00 -16.78 -0.08
C SER A 326 -19.19 -16.64 -1.02
N MET A 327 -19.21 -15.64 -1.93
CA MET A 327 -20.22 -15.47 -2.98
C MET A 327 -19.65 -15.93 -4.32
N ALA A 328 -20.38 -16.78 -5.04
CA ALA A 328 -19.94 -17.27 -6.33
C ALA A 328 -19.79 -16.13 -7.35
N HIS A 329 -18.78 -16.21 -8.23
CA HIS A 329 -18.44 -15.20 -9.23
C HIS A 329 -18.01 -13.84 -8.68
N LEU A 330 -17.77 -13.74 -7.36
CA LEU A 330 -17.20 -12.57 -6.72
C LEU A 330 -15.81 -12.91 -6.17
N TYR A 331 -14.82 -12.15 -6.60
CA TYR A 331 -13.42 -12.29 -6.20
C TYR A 331 -12.95 -11.01 -5.51
N ALA A 332 -11.91 -11.11 -4.70
CA ALA A 332 -11.27 -9.96 -4.09
C ALA A 332 -9.75 -10.09 -4.11
N ALA A 333 -9.06 -8.98 -4.34
CA ALA A 333 -7.60 -8.92 -4.41
C ALA A 333 -7.07 -7.55 -3.98
N GLY A 334 -5.89 -7.54 -3.36
CA GLY A 334 -5.27 -6.34 -2.82
C GLY A 334 -5.80 -6.01 -1.43
N GLU A 335 -5.84 -4.73 -1.12
CA GLU A 335 -6.40 -4.18 0.12
C GLU A 335 -7.92 -3.97 -0.05
N THR A 336 -8.72 -5.02 0.17
CA THR A 336 -10.18 -4.93 0.00
C THR A 336 -10.94 -5.96 0.85
#